data_f275b13d27704a7ca0383a7d6f66256f
#
_entry.id   f275b13d27704a7ca0383a7d6f66256f
#
_cell.length_a   1.000
_cell.length_b   1.000
_cell.length_c   1.000
_cell.angle_alpha   90.00
_cell.angle_beta   90.00
_cell.angle_gamma   90.00
#
_symmetry.space_group_name_H-M   'P 1'
#
loop_
_entity.id
_entity.type
_entity.pdbx_description
1 polymer ?
#
loop_
_entity_poly.entity_id
_entity_poly.type
_entity_poly.pdbx_seq_one_letter_code
_entity_poly.pdbx_strand_id
1 'polypeptide(L)'
;MFGLARVPMEYEITSLLPQRELVLEGRASSFTAVDRLTFAAIADGTRLKYQADVNFPKQPSRLLAGLGQRLFHLNAEQAVKRLQVVLSGSRPVPRLSFLTRMADQAILPGALGFTRVGYRQARNRRPVASALYKDRTMVLTGGTSGIGRATANALYKRGARLVVVGRNPDKLENLRAELRRFPGGSVEIERADLSLMADVRDLAYRLKAQHPCIDVLINNAGALFNQREETDEGFEMTLATDLLSPYLLTRLLLPALGASQGGRVIQVASGGMYTQGIRIDDLQFHNEPYDGPTAYARAKRALVILTEIWDQQLASLGIGFHAMHPGWVDTPGLARALPAFHQQLSRWLRTPAEGADTIVWLAASPDAARASGHFWLDRKIRATHIFPGTRESATDRRALVRALNKLAGL
;
A
#
# COMPACT_ATOMS: atom_id res chain seq x y z
N MET A 1 -28.95 -18.17 3.46
CA MET A 1 -28.86 -16.87 2.78
C MET A 1 -29.45 -15.80 3.72
N PHE A 2 -28.66 -15.27 4.66
CA PHE A 2 -29.09 -14.16 5.52
C PHE A 2 -28.17 -12.98 5.23
N GLY A 3 -28.63 -12.06 4.37
CA GLY A 3 -28.01 -10.76 4.18
C GLY A 3 -28.18 -9.96 5.47
N LEU A 4 -27.06 -9.56 6.09
CA LEU A 4 -27.07 -8.58 7.17
C LEU A 4 -27.47 -7.22 6.57
N ALA A 5 -28.76 -6.90 6.63
CA ALA A 5 -29.26 -5.59 6.28
C ALA A 5 -28.56 -4.56 7.19
N ARG A 6 -27.96 -3.52 6.60
CA ARG A 6 -27.52 -2.35 7.36
C ARG A 6 -28.77 -1.65 7.87
N VAL A 7 -28.98 -1.67 9.17
CA VAL A 7 -30.06 -0.91 9.80
C VAL A 7 -29.53 0.51 9.98
N PRO A 8 -30.08 1.53 9.32
CA PRO A 8 -29.69 2.90 9.56
C PRO A 8 -30.05 3.27 11.00
N MET A 9 -29.13 3.91 11.69
CA MET A 9 -29.32 4.42 13.06
C MET A 9 -28.99 5.92 13.07
N GLU A 10 -29.86 6.68 13.73
CA GLU A 10 -29.59 8.07 14.06
C GLU A 10 -29.09 8.13 15.50
N TYR A 11 -28.01 8.87 15.75
CA TYR A 11 -27.43 9.03 17.07
C TYR A 11 -27.54 10.47 17.54
N GLU A 12 -27.92 10.62 18.81
CA GLU A 12 -27.94 11.87 19.52
C GLU A 12 -27.01 11.80 20.73
N ILE A 13 -26.22 12.85 20.97
CA ILE A 13 -25.41 12.96 22.18
C ILE A 13 -26.32 13.43 23.30
N THR A 14 -26.59 12.55 24.25
CA THR A 14 -27.48 12.85 25.40
C THR A 14 -26.72 13.34 26.63
N SER A 15 -25.42 12.99 26.72
CA SER A 15 -24.55 13.50 27.79
C SER A 15 -23.10 13.57 27.30
N LEU A 16 -22.42 14.66 27.63
CA LEU A 16 -21.00 14.84 27.39
C LEU A 16 -20.34 15.48 28.61
N LEU A 17 -19.60 14.69 29.37
CA LEU A 17 -18.72 15.14 30.44
C LEU A 17 -17.28 15.08 29.93
N PRO A 18 -16.63 16.20 29.62
CA PRO A 18 -15.29 16.21 29.04
C PRO A 18 -14.32 15.35 29.85
N GLN A 19 -13.55 14.52 29.16
CA GLN A 19 -12.54 13.58 29.71
C GLN A 19 -13.08 12.50 30.66
N ARG A 20 -14.39 12.39 30.87
CA ARG A 20 -15.01 11.43 31.78
C ARG A 20 -16.02 10.52 31.13
N GLU A 21 -17.00 11.09 30.44
CA GLU A 21 -18.12 10.30 29.91
C GLU A 21 -18.70 10.90 28.63
N LEU A 22 -19.08 10.03 27.71
CA LEU A 22 -19.92 10.34 26.55
C LEU A 22 -21.06 9.33 26.49
N VAL A 23 -22.31 9.82 26.42
CA VAL A 23 -23.50 8.99 26.24
C VAL A 23 -24.16 9.35 24.91
N LEU A 24 -24.41 8.32 24.11
CA LEU A 24 -25.07 8.43 22.81
C LEU A 24 -26.37 7.61 22.87
N GLU A 25 -27.48 8.19 22.44
CA GLU A 25 -28.73 7.47 22.20
C GLU A 25 -28.89 7.23 20.70
N GLY A 26 -28.91 5.97 20.29
CA GLY A 26 -29.12 5.52 18.92
C GLY A 26 -30.56 5.06 18.72
N ARG A 27 -31.22 5.53 17.67
CA ARG A 27 -32.61 5.12 17.30
C ARG A 27 -32.59 4.46 15.91
N ALA A 28 -33.13 3.27 15.86
CA ALA A 28 -33.41 2.52 14.64
C ALA A 28 -34.90 2.22 14.54
N SER A 29 -35.37 1.80 13.39
CA SER A 29 -36.78 1.44 13.18
C SER A 29 -37.29 0.29 14.06
N SER A 30 -36.40 -0.56 14.58
CA SER A 30 -36.73 -1.80 15.31
C SER A 30 -36.18 -1.89 16.72
N PHE A 31 -35.30 -0.98 17.16
CA PHE A 31 -34.72 -0.94 18.51
C PHE A 31 -34.11 0.43 18.82
N THR A 32 -33.87 0.68 20.10
CA THR A 32 -33.07 1.81 20.58
C THR A 32 -31.82 1.29 21.28
N ALA A 33 -30.73 2.04 21.23
CA ALA A 33 -29.49 1.71 21.92
C ALA A 33 -28.98 2.91 22.69
N VAL A 34 -28.48 2.69 23.90
CA VAL A 34 -27.79 3.70 24.71
C VAL A 34 -26.35 3.25 24.84
N ASP A 35 -25.44 3.97 24.20
CA ASP A 35 -24.01 3.70 24.20
C ASP A 35 -23.33 4.65 25.17
N ARG A 36 -22.67 4.09 26.21
CA ARG A 36 -21.93 4.83 27.23
C ARG A 36 -20.45 4.56 27.14
N LEU A 37 -19.66 5.60 26.94
CA LEU A 37 -18.20 5.56 26.94
C LEU A 37 -17.69 6.27 28.17
N THR A 38 -16.94 5.59 29.03
CA THR A 38 -16.30 6.20 30.20
C THR A 38 -14.79 6.16 30.07
N PHE A 39 -14.15 7.26 30.44
CA PHE A 39 -12.70 7.46 30.33
C PHE A 39 -12.11 7.60 31.73
N ALA A 40 -11.05 6.83 32.01
CA ALA A 40 -10.31 6.93 33.26
C ALA A 40 -8.81 7.02 32.98
N ALA A 41 -8.12 7.99 33.55
CA ALA A 41 -6.67 8.09 33.46
C ALA A 41 -6.00 6.88 34.15
N ILE A 42 -4.97 6.32 33.52
CA ILE A 42 -4.10 5.28 34.08
C ILE A 42 -2.65 5.71 33.86
N ALA A 43 -1.70 5.05 34.53
CA ALA A 43 -0.29 5.44 34.52
C ALA A 43 0.30 5.61 33.11
N ASP A 44 -0.09 4.75 32.14
CA ASP A 44 0.43 4.74 30.78
C ASP A 44 -0.61 5.11 29.71
N GLY A 45 -1.63 5.92 30.07
CA GLY A 45 -2.65 6.34 29.10
C GLY A 45 -4.06 6.51 29.66
N THR A 46 -5.06 6.19 28.86
CA THR A 46 -6.47 6.30 29.24
C THR A 46 -7.17 4.95 29.08
N ARG A 47 -7.81 4.49 30.14
CA ARG A 47 -8.70 3.33 30.08
C ARG A 47 -10.06 3.76 29.55
N LEU A 48 -10.49 3.16 28.45
CA LEU A 48 -11.82 3.30 27.91
C LEU A 48 -12.70 2.11 28.32
N LYS A 49 -13.86 2.38 28.91
CA LYS A 49 -14.91 1.39 29.13
C LYS A 49 -16.09 1.74 28.22
N TYR A 50 -16.54 0.79 27.42
CA TYR A 50 -17.72 0.91 26.58
C TYR A 50 -18.82 -0.01 27.09
N GLN A 51 -20.03 0.53 27.22
CA GLN A 51 -21.23 -0.20 27.60
C GLN A 51 -22.34 0.17 26.62
N ALA A 52 -23.07 -0.80 26.10
CA ALA A 52 -24.19 -0.60 25.21
C ALA A 52 -25.44 -1.32 25.80
N ASP A 53 -26.47 -0.55 26.01
CA ASP A 53 -27.78 -1.06 26.45
C ASP A 53 -28.77 -0.96 25.29
N VAL A 54 -29.29 -2.11 24.85
CA VAL A 54 -30.17 -2.19 23.66
C VAL A 54 -31.58 -2.60 24.10
N ASN A 55 -32.57 -1.78 23.72
CA ASN A 55 -33.95 -2.02 24.04
C ASN A 55 -34.76 -2.33 22.76
N PHE A 56 -35.47 -3.47 22.77
CA PHE A 56 -36.36 -3.89 21.70
C PHE A 56 -37.81 -3.71 22.13
N PRO A 57 -38.63 -2.91 21.44
CA PRO A 57 -40.02 -2.67 21.80
C PRO A 57 -40.90 -3.93 21.67
N LYS A 58 -40.45 -4.93 20.91
CA LYS A 58 -41.09 -6.28 20.85
C LYS A 58 -40.05 -7.31 21.25
N GLN A 59 -40.33 -8.09 22.31
CA GLN A 59 -39.40 -9.14 22.77
C GLN A 59 -39.17 -10.18 21.68
N PRO A 60 -37.93 -10.40 21.22
CA PRO A 60 -37.64 -11.48 20.28
C PRO A 60 -37.84 -12.85 20.95
N SER A 61 -38.25 -13.87 20.18
CA SER A 61 -38.33 -15.23 20.70
C SER A 61 -37.01 -15.69 21.33
N ARG A 62 -37.07 -16.52 22.37
CA ARG A 62 -35.88 -16.96 23.16
C ARG A 62 -34.73 -17.51 22.30
N LEU A 63 -35.02 -18.10 21.14
CA LEU A 63 -34.02 -18.60 20.19
C LEU A 63 -33.30 -17.46 19.44
N LEU A 64 -34.01 -16.38 19.09
CA LEU A 64 -33.44 -15.20 18.42
C LEU A 64 -32.68 -14.29 19.39
N ALA A 65 -33.04 -14.30 20.67
CA ALA A 65 -32.35 -13.52 21.69
C ALA A 65 -30.89 -13.96 21.89
N GLY A 66 -30.62 -15.28 21.92
CA GLY A 66 -29.25 -15.81 22.06
C GLY A 66 -28.35 -15.55 20.84
N LEU A 67 -28.90 -15.62 19.62
CA LEU A 67 -28.18 -15.26 18.39
C LEU A 67 -27.93 -13.75 18.32
N GLY A 68 -28.93 -12.95 18.71
CA GLY A 68 -28.83 -11.50 18.78
C GLY A 68 -27.75 -11.03 19.74
N GLN A 69 -27.69 -11.59 20.95
CA GLN A 69 -26.65 -11.27 21.94
C GLN A 69 -25.24 -11.58 21.40
N ARG A 70 -25.02 -12.75 20.78
CA ARG A 70 -23.70 -13.09 20.19
C ARG A 70 -23.31 -12.14 19.05
N LEU A 71 -24.24 -11.77 18.18
CA LEU A 71 -23.99 -10.80 17.11
C LEU A 71 -23.72 -9.40 17.65
N PHE A 72 -24.42 -9.00 18.72
CA PHE A 72 -24.15 -7.71 19.39
C PHE A 72 -22.78 -7.70 20.07
N HIS A 73 -22.39 -8.76 20.78
CA HIS A 73 -21.04 -8.87 21.38
C HIS A 73 -19.95 -8.76 20.32
N LEU A 74 -20.08 -9.46 19.20
CA LEU A 74 -19.11 -9.40 18.10
C LEU A 74 -19.03 -8.00 17.46
N ASN A 75 -20.16 -7.31 17.35
CA ASN A 75 -20.20 -5.94 16.84
C ASN A 75 -19.63 -4.92 17.82
N ALA A 76 -19.92 -5.07 19.14
CA ALA A 76 -19.38 -4.24 20.19
C ALA A 76 -17.85 -4.35 20.29
N GLU A 77 -17.30 -5.57 20.29
CA GLU A 77 -15.85 -5.77 20.24
C GLU A 77 -15.19 -5.14 19.02
N GLN A 78 -15.87 -5.19 17.86
CA GLN A 78 -15.37 -4.55 16.66
C GLN A 78 -15.44 -3.03 16.73
N ALA A 79 -16.48 -2.48 17.34
CA ALA A 79 -16.62 -1.04 17.58
C ALA A 79 -15.52 -0.51 18.51
N VAL A 80 -15.25 -1.21 19.61
CA VAL A 80 -14.17 -0.87 20.55
C VAL A 80 -12.80 -0.94 19.87
N LYS A 81 -12.52 -1.99 19.08
CA LYS A 81 -11.28 -2.10 18.31
C LYS A 81 -11.13 -0.97 17.28
N ARG A 82 -12.22 -0.56 16.62
CA ARG A 82 -12.20 0.59 15.70
C ARG A 82 -11.95 1.89 16.44
N LEU A 83 -12.57 2.08 17.59
CA LEU A 83 -12.38 3.25 18.42
C LEU A 83 -10.94 3.34 18.96
N GLN A 84 -10.35 2.23 19.40
CA GLN A 84 -8.93 2.17 19.76
C GLN A 84 -8.02 2.58 18.59
N VAL A 85 -8.31 2.09 17.39
CA VAL A 85 -7.56 2.44 16.17
C VAL A 85 -7.67 3.94 15.88
N VAL A 86 -8.86 4.53 15.98
CA VAL A 86 -9.07 5.97 15.76
C VAL A 86 -8.38 6.82 16.85
N LEU A 87 -8.52 6.43 18.12
CA LEU A 87 -7.94 7.16 19.24
C LEU A 87 -6.41 7.04 19.29
N SER A 88 -5.84 5.96 18.78
CA SER A 88 -4.38 5.80 18.65
C SER A 88 -3.79 6.54 17.43
N GLY A 89 -4.60 7.29 16.69
CA GLY A 89 -4.20 7.97 15.45
C GLY A 89 -3.99 7.02 14.27
N SER A 90 -4.31 5.73 14.44
CA SER A 90 -4.22 4.72 13.38
C SER A 90 -5.46 4.78 12.47
N ARG A 91 -5.29 4.49 11.18
CA ARG A 91 -6.44 4.38 10.26
C ARG A 91 -7.07 2.99 10.32
N PRO A 92 -8.42 2.86 10.40
CA PRO A 92 -9.05 1.55 10.34
C PRO A 92 -8.79 0.91 8.97
N VAL A 93 -8.25 -0.30 8.96
CA VAL A 93 -8.05 -1.08 7.73
C VAL A 93 -9.42 -1.52 7.20
N PRO A 94 -9.88 -1.06 6.04
CA PRO A 94 -11.13 -1.49 5.44
C PRO A 94 -11.07 -3.00 5.18
N ARG A 95 -12.03 -3.74 5.69
CA ARG A 95 -12.13 -5.18 5.43
C ARG A 95 -12.76 -5.40 4.06
N LEU A 96 -12.06 -6.11 3.19
CA LEU A 96 -12.64 -6.62 1.95
C LEU A 96 -13.88 -7.47 2.27
N SER A 97 -14.95 -7.28 1.51
CA SER A 97 -16.14 -8.10 1.66
C SER A 97 -15.81 -9.58 1.40
N PHE A 98 -16.60 -10.49 1.97
CA PHE A 98 -16.44 -11.92 1.73
C PHE A 98 -16.53 -12.26 0.23
N LEU A 99 -17.45 -11.62 -0.49
CA LEU A 99 -17.60 -11.79 -1.94
C LEU A 99 -16.36 -11.30 -2.72
N THR A 100 -15.76 -10.20 -2.31
CA THR A 100 -14.51 -9.71 -2.94
C THR A 100 -13.36 -10.68 -2.72
N ARG A 101 -13.25 -11.27 -1.52
CA ARG A 101 -12.23 -12.29 -1.23
C ARG A 101 -12.43 -13.56 -2.04
N MET A 102 -13.68 -14.05 -2.16
CA MET A 102 -13.99 -15.21 -2.98
C MET A 102 -13.71 -14.93 -4.47
N ALA A 103 -14.10 -13.77 -4.98
CA ALA A 103 -13.83 -13.37 -6.35
C ALA A 103 -12.30 -13.29 -6.62
N ASP A 104 -11.52 -12.74 -5.69
CA ASP A 104 -10.08 -12.70 -5.79
C ASP A 104 -9.47 -14.11 -5.77
N GLN A 105 -9.97 -15.01 -4.92
CA GLN A 105 -9.54 -16.42 -4.89
C GLN A 105 -9.91 -17.20 -6.16
N ALA A 106 -11.04 -16.87 -6.80
CA ALA A 106 -11.48 -17.54 -8.02
C ALA A 106 -10.80 -17.01 -9.29
N ILE A 107 -10.44 -15.72 -9.34
CA ILE A 107 -9.89 -15.06 -10.53
C ILE A 107 -8.36 -15.12 -10.56
N LEU A 108 -7.68 -15.00 -9.42
CA LEU A 108 -6.23 -14.96 -9.34
C LEU A 108 -5.53 -16.29 -9.65
N PRO A 109 -6.03 -17.48 -9.26
CA PRO A 109 -5.43 -18.74 -9.70
C PRO A 109 -5.41 -18.92 -11.21
N GLY A 110 -6.29 -18.24 -11.93
CA GLY A 110 -6.41 -18.35 -13.38
C GLY A 110 -5.43 -17.52 -14.20
N ALA A 111 -4.44 -16.83 -13.61
CA ALA A 111 -3.44 -16.04 -14.34
C ALA A 111 -4.01 -14.95 -15.29
N LEU A 112 -5.25 -15.08 -15.73
CA LEU A 112 -5.91 -14.18 -16.69
C LEU A 112 -6.08 -12.75 -16.17
N GLY A 113 -6.26 -12.59 -14.85
CA GLY A 113 -6.37 -11.28 -14.21
C GLY A 113 -5.11 -10.41 -14.34
N PHE A 114 -3.93 -11.03 -14.47
CA PHE A 114 -2.65 -10.31 -14.61
C PHE A 114 -2.30 -9.97 -16.05
N THR A 115 -3.05 -10.53 -16.99
CA THR A 115 -2.84 -10.32 -18.42
C THR A 115 -3.51 -9.03 -18.93
N ARG A 116 -3.24 -8.71 -20.19
CA ARG A 116 -3.92 -7.65 -20.92
C ARG A 116 -5.43 -7.84 -21.02
N VAL A 117 -5.91 -9.10 -21.03
CA VAL A 117 -7.35 -9.41 -21.05
C VAL A 117 -7.98 -8.97 -19.72
N GLY A 118 -7.39 -9.34 -18.58
CA GLY A 118 -7.86 -8.90 -17.27
C GLY A 118 -7.89 -7.37 -17.14
N TYR A 119 -6.82 -6.71 -17.65
CA TYR A 119 -6.78 -5.26 -17.69
C TYR A 119 -7.94 -4.66 -18.49
N ARG A 120 -8.27 -5.20 -19.65
CA ARG A 120 -9.37 -4.72 -20.50
C ARG A 120 -10.76 -4.98 -19.90
N GLN A 121 -10.94 -6.06 -19.15
CA GLN A 121 -12.18 -6.37 -18.45
C GLN A 121 -12.45 -5.45 -17.25
N ALA A 122 -11.44 -4.88 -16.64
CA ALA A 122 -11.56 -3.97 -15.50
C ALA A 122 -12.09 -2.56 -15.87
N ARG A 123 -12.97 -2.44 -16.83
CA ARG A 123 -13.30 -1.28 -17.68
C ARG A 123 -13.90 -0.02 -17.03
N ASN A 124 -14.35 -0.01 -15.79
CA ASN A 124 -14.94 1.21 -15.19
C ASN A 124 -13.87 2.14 -14.60
N ARG A 125 -13.01 2.67 -15.47
CA ARG A 125 -11.89 3.54 -15.09
C ARG A 125 -12.23 4.99 -15.35
N ARG A 126 -12.79 5.66 -14.35
CA ARG A 126 -12.94 7.11 -14.42
C ARG A 126 -11.58 7.76 -14.49
N PRO A 127 -11.33 8.65 -15.48
CA PRO A 127 -10.10 9.40 -15.53
C PRO A 127 -9.99 10.31 -14.30
N VAL A 128 -8.77 10.43 -13.76
CA VAL A 128 -8.46 11.44 -12.75
C VAL A 128 -8.16 12.76 -13.49
N ALA A 129 -8.79 13.84 -13.04
CA ALA A 129 -8.60 15.14 -13.65
C ALA A 129 -7.13 15.58 -13.62
N SER A 130 -6.60 16.12 -14.72
CA SER A 130 -5.20 16.55 -14.82
C SER A 130 -4.84 17.62 -13.80
N ALA A 131 -5.79 18.48 -13.42
CA ALA A 131 -5.59 19.48 -12.37
C ALA A 131 -5.11 18.90 -11.02
N LEU A 132 -5.44 17.63 -10.70
CA LEU A 132 -5.00 16.96 -9.48
C LEU A 132 -3.53 16.51 -9.50
N TYR A 133 -2.86 16.57 -10.66
CA TYR A 133 -1.44 16.27 -10.81
C TYR A 133 -0.60 17.54 -10.93
N LYS A 134 -1.23 18.63 -11.40
CA LYS A 134 -0.54 19.87 -11.71
C LYS A 134 0.21 20.40 -10.48
N ASP A 135 1.45 20.79 -10.72
CA ASP A 135 2.36 21.40 -9.73
C ASP A 135 2.69 20.51 -8.51
N ARG A 136 2.26 19.25 -8.47
CA ARG A 136 2.63 18.32 -7.42
C ARG A 136 4.01 17.75 -7.66
N THR A 137 4.85 17.77 -6.63
CA THR A 137 6.20 17.21 -6.65
C THR A 137 6.14 15.69 -6.47
N MET A 138 6.56 14.95 -7.49
CA MET A 138 6.49 13.48 -7.52
C MET A 138 7.87 12.89 -7.78
N VAL A 139 8.39 12.13 -6.83
CA VAL A 139 9.65 11.38 -6.96
C VAL A 139 9.34 9.98 -7.49
N LEU A 140 9.98 9.61 -8.61
CA LEU A 140 9.81 8.32 -9.26
C LEU A 140 11.16 7.61 -9.37
N THR A 141 11.31 6.46 -8.71
CA THR A 141 12.49 5.62 -8.87
C THR A 141 12.35 4.67 -10.07
N GLY A 142 13.47 4.45 -10.79
CA GLY A 142 13.48 3.53 -11.94
C GLY A 142 12.65 4.02 -13.15
N GLY A 143 12.61 5.33 -13.37
CA GLY A 143 11.76 5.95 -14.40
C GLY A 143 12.27 5.84 -15.85
N THR A 144 13.45 5.25 -16.10
CA THR A 144 14.10 5.29 -17.42
C THR A 144 13.70 4.17 -18.40
N SER A 145 12.94 3.17 -17.94
CA SER A 145 12.52 2.04 -18.78
C SER A 145 11.17 1.46 -18.36
N GLY A 146 10.57 0.64 -19.21
CA GLY A 146 9.37 -0.15 -18.93
C GLY A 146 8.23 0.65 -18.27
N ILE A 147 7.71 0.14 -17.17
CA ILE A 147 6.60 0.74 -16.41
C ILE A 147 6.97 2.14 -15.90
N GLY A 148 8.19 2.31 -15.37
CA GLY A 148 8.66 3.60 -14.86
C GLY A 148 8.67 4.69 -15.94
N ARG A 149 9.18 4.39 -17.14
CA ARG A 149 9.15 5.34 -18.26
C ARG A 149 7.72 5.71 -18.69
N ALA A 150 6.82 4.72 -18.73
CA ALA A 150 5.42 4.96 -19.01
C ALA A 150 4.74 5.82 -17.93
N THR A 151 5.09 5.57 -16.67
CA THR A 151 4.63 6.38 -15.52
C THR A 151 5.14 7.82 -15.63
N ALA A 152 6.45 8.02 -15.90
CA ALA A 152 7.05 9.35 -16.08
C ALA A 152 6.34 10.14 -17.17
N ASN A 153 6.15 9.53 -18.35
CA ASN A 153 5.43 10.15 -19.47
C ASN A 153 3.99 10.55 -19.08
N ALA A 154 3.28 9.66 -18.38
CA ALA A 154 1.89 9.90 -18.02
C ALA A 154 1.73 11.02 -16.97
N LEU A 155 2.62 11.09 -15.99
CA LEU A 155 2.62 12.13 -14.95
C LEU A 155 3.06 13.48 -15.50
N TYR A 156 4.13 13.51 -16.30
CA TYR A 156 4.62 14.72 -16.96
C TYR A 156 3.54 15.39 -17.81
N LYS A 157 2.88 14.63 -18.70
CA LYS A 157 1.79 15.14 -19.56
C LYS A 157 0.59 15.68 -18.78
N ARG A 158 0.46 15.32 -17.49
CA ARG A 158 -0.60 15.84 -16.60
C ARG A 158 -0.18 17.05 -15.76
N GLY A 159 1.04 17.56 -15.98
CA GLY A 159 1.51 18.79 -15.34
C GLY A 159 2.22 18.56 -13.99
N ALA A 160 2.63 17.34 -13.66
CA ALA A 160 3.38 17.09 -12.43
C ALA A 160 4.81 17.68 -12.51
N ARG A 161 5.35 18.11 -11.35
CA ARG A 161 6.79 18.34 -11.16
C ARG A 161 7.42 16.98 -10.85
N LEU A 162 8.13 16.43 -11.82
CA LEU A 162 8.62 15.06 -11.74
C LEU A 162 10.12 15.07 -11.44
N VAL A 163 10.54 14.34 -10.40
CA VAL A 163 11.93 14.02 -10.11
C VAL A 163 12.15 12.55 -10.43
N VAL A 164 12.92 12.25 -11.48
CA VAL A 164 13.17 10.88 -11.92
C VAL A 164 14.52 10.41 -11.43
N VAL A 165 14.51 9.31 -10.66
CA VAL A 165 15.71 8.70 -10.10
C VAL A 165 16.13 7.49 -10.94
N GLY A 166 17.41 7.40 -11.27
CA GLY A 166 18.00 6.27 -11.98
C GLY A 166 19.51 6.22 -11.88
N ARG A 167 20.12 5.08 -12.21
CA ARG A 167 21.59 4.92 -12.10
C ARG A 167 22.38 5.33 -13.35
N ASN A 168 21.75 5.24 -14.52
CA ASN A 168 22.43 5.52 -15.78
C ASN A 168 22.13 6.97 -16.24
N PRO A 169 23.15 7.84 -16.30
CA PRO A 169 22.99 9.26 -16.62
C PRO A 169 22.45 9.48 -18.04
N ASP A 170 22.93 8.70 -19.04
CA ASP A 170 22.51 8.88 -20.43
C ASP A 170 21.04 8.56 -20.62
N LYS A 171 20.56 7.49 -19.95
CA LYS A 171 19.12 7.15 -19.99
C LYS A 171 18.25 8.18 -19.30
N LEU A 172 18.74 8.81 -18.24
CA LEU A 172 18.05 9.90 -17.53
C LEU A 172 17.95 11.13 -18.44
N GLU A 173 19.06 11.54 -19.07
CA GLU A 173 19.09 12.68 -20.00
C GLU A 173 18.21 12.44 -21.22
N ASN A 174 18.27 11.24 -21.81
CA ASN A 174 17.41 10.87 -22.94
C ASN A 174 15.91 10.95 -22.57
N LEU A 175 15.55 10.47 -21.37
CA LEU A 175 14.17 10.60 -20.88
C LEU A 175 13.78 12.07 -20.69
N ARG A 176 14.65 12.89 -20.09
CA ARG A 176 14.43 14.32 -19.89
C ARG A 176 14.21 15.04 -21.22
N ALA A 177 15.07 14.77 -22.21
CA ALA A 177 14.95 15.34 -23.55
C ALA A 177 13.66 14.88 -24.24
N GLU A 178 13.27 13.60 -24.11
CA GLU A 178 12.02 13.08 -24.65
C GLU A 178 10.80 13.79 -24.08
N LEU A 179 10.74 13.90 -22.73
CA LEU A 179 9.60 14.52 -22.05
C LEU A 179 9.43 15.99 -22.44
N ARG A 180 10.53 16.73 -22.51
CA ARG A 180 10.53 18.17 -22.87
C ARG A 180 10.06 18.47 -24.30
N ARG A 181 9.92 17.46 -25.17
CA ARG A 181 9.35 17.63 -26.53
C ARG A 181 7.84 17.85 -26.51
N PHE A 182 7.19 17.58 -25.40
CA PHE A 182 5.73 17.69 -25.26
C PHE A 182 5.37 18.74 -24.21
N PRO A 183 4.23 19.41 -24.34
CA PRO A 183 3.71 20.23 -23.27
C PRO A 183 3.38 19.35 -22.05
N GLY A 184 3.74 19.83 -20.85
CA GLY A 184 3.54 19.08 -19.61
C GLY A 184 4.02 19.86 -18.40
N GLY A 185 4.40 19.14 -17.37
CA GLY A 185 4.96 19.68 -16.13
C GLY A 185 6.44 20.05 -16.24
N SER A 186 7.17 19.83 -15.18
CA SER A 186 8.63 19.93 -15.18
C SER A 186 9.26 18.55 -14.93
N VAL A 187 10.51 18.38 -15.35
CA VAL A 187 11.28 17.15 -15.10
C VAL A 187 12.70 17.47 -14.67
N GLU A 188 13.03 16.94 -13.53
CA GLU A 188 14.36 16.90 -12.92
C GLU A 188 14.85 15.45 -12.89
N ILE A 189 16.15 15.26 -12.89
CA ILE A 189 16.77 13.94 -12.86
C ILE A 189 17.74 13.85 -11.71
N GLU A 190 17.73 12.74 -11.01
CA GLU A 190 18.62 12.42 -9.91
C GLU A 190 19.34 11.10 -10.19
N ARG A 191 20.67 11.13 -10.12
CA ARG A 191 21.47 9.92 -10.24
C ARG A 191 21.67 9.29 -8.87
N ALA A 192 21.31 8.01 -8.75
CA ALA A 192 21.63 7.18 -7.59
C ALA A 192 21.59 5.69 -7.99
N ASP A 193 22.51 4.90 -7.45
CA ASP A 193 22.43 3.45 -7.47
C ASP A 193 21.65 2.97 -6.24
N LEU A 194 20.43 2.50 -6.47
CA LEU A 194 19.55 2.08 -5.40
C LEU A 194 19.90 0.70 -4.82
N SER A 195 20.96 0.05 -5.29
CA SER A 195 21.54 -1.12 -4.63
C SER A 195 22.49 -0.76 -3.49
N LEU A 196 22.93 0.53 -3.42
CA LEU A 196 23.83 1.03 -2.40
C LEU A 196 23.10 1.93 -1.40
N MET A 197 23.12 1.57 -0.13
CA MET A 197 22.44 2.33 0.91
C MET A 197 23.06 3.70 1.16
N ALA A 198 24.35 3.86 0.92
CA ALA A 198 25.02 5.16 0.91
C ALA A 198 24.41 6.11 -0.13
N ASP A 199 24.27 5.65 -1.38
CA ASP A 199 23.65 6.42 -2.47
C ASP A 199 22.18 6.78 -2.15
N VAL A 200 21.43 5.86 -1.52
CA VAL A 200 20.05 6.11 -1.09
C VAL A 200 19.98 7.22 -0.03
N ARG A 201 20.95 7.27 0.91
CA ARG A 201 21.02 8.33 1.93
C ARG A 201 21.35 9.68 1.30
N ASP A 202 22.34 9.72 0.42
CA ASP A 202 22.74 10.92 -0.29
C ASP A 202 21.61 11.44 -1.18
N LEU A 203 20.93 10.56 -1.89
CA LEU A 203 19.73 10.90 -2.66
C LEU A 203 18.65 11.52 -1.76
N ALA A 204 18.34 10.89 -0.62
CA ALA A 204 17.33 11.40 0.30
C ALA A 204 17.73 12.77 0.88
N TYR A 205 19.02 13.00 1.15
CA TYR A 205 19.53 14.28 1.59
C TYR A 205 19.31 15.37 0.53
N ARG A 206 19.72 15.12 -0.73
CA ARG A 206 19.52 16.07 -1.85
C ARG A 206 18.04 16.36 -2.10
N LEU A 207 17.21 15.31 -2.13
CA LEU A 207 15.76 15.46 -2.34
C LEU A 207 15.12 16.34 -1.26
N LYS A 208 15.46 16.16 0.01
CA LYS A 208 14.93 17.01 1.10
C LYS A 208 15.40 18.45 1.03
N ALA A 209 16.66 18.66 0.61
CA ALA A 209 17.21 19.99 0.46
C ALA A 209 16.56 20.79 -0.69
N GLN A 210 16.29 20.11 -1.81
CA GLN A 210 15.72 20.73 -3.01
C GLN A 210 14.18 20.76 -2.97
N HIS A 211 13.55 19.76 -2.34
CA HIS A 211 12.10 19.57 -2.27
C HIS A 211 11.66 19.34 -0.82
N PRO A 212 11.53 20.40 -0.01
CA PRO A 212 11.08 20.28 1.39
C PRO A 212 9.65 19.75 1.52
N CYS A 213 8.86 19.78 0.44
CA CYS A 213 7.53 19.21 0.33
C CYS A 213 7.47 18.28 -0.89
N ILE A 214 7.25 16.98 -0.64
CA ILE A 214 7.09 15.94 -1.66
C ILE A 214 5.67 15.39 -1.56
N ASP A 215 4.92 15.49 -2.66
CA ASP A 215 3.53 15.03 -2.68
C ASP A 215 3.41 13.53 -2.89
N VAL A 216 4.30 12.93 -3.71
CA VAL A 216 4.23 11.50 -4.02
C VAL A 216 5.63 10.92 -4.14
N LEU A 217 5.89 9.83 -3.41
CA LEU A 217 7.03 8.96 -3.63
C LEU A 217 6.57 7.67 -4.30
N ILE A 218 7.11 7.38 -5.48
CA ILE A 218 6.82 6.15 -6.24
C ILE A 218 8.06 5.28 -6.25
N ASN A 219 8.09 4.27 -5.41
CA ASN A 219 9.12 3.24 -5.36
C ASN A 219 8.83 2.19 -6.44
N ASN A 220 9.25 2.49 -7.67
CA ASN A 220 9.05 1.63 -8.84
C ASN A 220 10.31 0.89 -9.25
N ALA A 221 11.50 1.38 -8.91
CA ALA A 221 12.74 0.66 -9.19
C ALA A 221 12.68 -0.76 -8.60
N GLY A 222 13.22 -1.71 -9.36
CA GLY A 222 13.29 -3.11 -8.96
C GLY A 222 13.76 -3.98 -10.11
N ALA A 223 14.38 -5.10 -9.77
CA ALA A 223 14.89 -6.08 -10.73
C ALA A 223 14.86 -7.49 -10.13
N LEU A 224 14.74 -8.49 -11.01
CA LEU A 224 14.89 -9.89 -10.65
C LEU A 224 16.29 -10.36 -11.09
N PHE A 225 17.06 -10.85 -10.14
CA PHE A 225 18.40 -11.41 -10.35
C PHE A 225 18.31 -12.93 -10.27
N ASN A 226 18.84 -13.63 -11.30
CA ASN A 226 18.75 -15.08 -11.37
C ASN A 226 19.85 -15.81 -10.59
N GLN A 227 20.90 -15.07 -10.20
CA GLN A 227 22.00 -15.57 -9.38
C GLN A 227 22.10 -14.71 -8.13
N ARG A 228 22.59 -15.31 -7.03
CA ARG A 228 22.89 -14.55 -5.83
C ARG A 228 24.13 -13.70 -6.07
N GLU A 229 23.93 -12.42 -6.02
CA GLU A 229 24.98 -11.40 -6.12
C GLU A 229 24.93 -10.54 -4.86
N GLU A 230 26.05 -9.99 -4.46
CA GLU A 230 26.14 -9.04 -3.36
C GLU A 230 26.54 -7.66 -3.87
N THR A 231 26.02 -6.64 -3.20
CA THR A 231 26.45 -5.26 -3.42
C THR A 231 27.82 -5.02 -2.80
N ASP A 232 28.48 -3.92 -3.15
CA ASP A 232 29.74 -3.49 -2.51
C ASP A 232 29.59 -3.27 -0.98
N GLU A 233 28.36 -3.10 -0.49
CA GLU A 233 28.05 -2.99 0.94
C GLU A 233 27.74 -4.35 1.60
N GLY A 234 27.85 -5.47 0.88
CA GLY A 234 27.61 -6.83 1.38
C GLY A 234 26.14 -7.23 1.53
N PHE A 235 25.23 -6.54 0.85
CA PHE A 235 23.80 -6.92 0.83
C PHE A 235 23.48 -7.78 -0.41
N GLU A 236 22.61 -8.79 -0.24
CA GLU A 236 22.06 -9.51 -1.38
C GLU A 236 21.32 -8.52 -2.31
N MET A 237 21.59 -8.61 -3.62
CA MET A 237 21.21 -7.61 -4.61
C MET A 237 19.70 -7.37 -4.71
N THR A 238 18.88 -8.44 -4.62
CA THR A 238 17.40 -8.30 -4.64
C THR A 238 16.89 -7.66 -3.36
N LEU A 239 17.42 -8.08 -2.20
CA LEU A 239 17.11 -7.45 -0.91
C LEU A 239 17.43 -5.96 -0.95
N ALA A 240 18.64 -5.61 -1.40
CA ALA A 240 19.10 -4.23 -1.46
C ALA A 240 18.20 -3.37 -2.35
N THR A 241 18.01 -3.79 -3.60
CA THR A 241 17.32 -2.99 -4.62
C THR A 241 15.79 -2.97 -4.42
N ASP A 242 15.18 -4.14 -4.12
CA ASP A 242 13.73 -4.30 -4.16
C ASP A 242 13.05 -4.12 -2.80
N LEU A 243 13.80 -4.12 -1.70
CA LEU A 243 13.23 -4.00 -0.35
C LEU A 243 13.95 -2.94 0.51
N LEU A 244 15.26 -3.02 0.68
CA LEU A 244 15.98 -2.18 1.62
C LEU A 244 16.05 -0.72 1.15
N SER A 245 16.31 -0.51 -0.15
CA SER A 245 16.30 0.82 -0.77
C SER A 245 14.94 1.53 -0.66
N PRO A 246 13.81 0.95 -1.11
CA PRO A 246 12.50 1.60 -0.94
C PRO A 246 12.11 1.78 0.53
N TYR A 247 12.55 0.87 1.42
CA TYR A 247 12.37 1.02 2.86
C TYR A 247 13.11 2.26 3.39
N LEU A 248 14.42 2.33 3.15
CA LEU A 248 15.29 3.41 3.64
C LEU A 248 14.87 4.76 3.05
N LEU A 249 14.67 4.83 1.73
CA LEU A 249 14.25 6.05 1.04
C LEU A 249 12.93 6.57 1.60
N THR A 250 11.93 5.70 1.78
CA THR A 250 10.65 6.08 2.38
C THR A 250 10.84 6.65 3.77
N ARG A 251 11.60 5.96 4.64
CA ARG A 251 11.86 6.39 6.03
C ARG A 251 12.54 7.75 6.10
N LEU A 252 13.53 8.00 5.24
CA LEU A 252 14.27 9.25 5.21
C LEU A 252 13.46 10.43 4.65
N LEU A 253 12.48 10.16 3.77
CA LEU A 253 11.63 11.19 3.16
C LEU A 253 10.32 11.44 3.92
N LEU A 254 10.03 10.73 5.02
CA LEU A 254 8.80 10.96 5.82
C LEU A 254 8.58 12.43 6.19
N PRO A 255 9.60 13.22 6.60
CA PRO A 255 9.38 14.64 6.91
C PRO A 255 8.89 15.45 5.70
N ALA A 256 9.48 15.25 4.52
CA ALA A 256 9.08 15.96 3.30
C ALA A 256 7.70 15.50 2.78
N LEU A 257 7.37 14.20 2.93
CA LEU A 257 6.06 13.65 2.59
C LEU A 257 4.98 14.14 3.56
N GLY A 258 5.28 14.24 4.85
CA GLY A 258 4.38 14.76 5.86
C GLY A 258 4.12 16.27 5.76
N ALA A 259 5.03 17.02 5.12
CA ALA A 259 4.83 18.44 4.83
C ALA A 259 3.79 18.68 3.72
N SER A 260 3.48 17.68 2.91
CA SER A 260 2.43 17.75 1.89
C SER A 260 1.05 17.52 2.49
N GLN A 261 0.07 18.32 2.04
CA GLN A 261 -1.34 18.06 2.35
C GLN A 261 -1.84 16.83 1.57
N GLY A 262 -1.68 15.65 2.17
CA GLY A 262 -2.05 14.38 1.56
C GLY A 262 -0.92 13.72 0.76
N GLY A 263 0.29 13.74 1.33
CA GLY A 263 1.45 13.01 0.81
C GLY A 263 1.15 11.53 0.59
N ARG A 264 1.81 10.89 -0.37
CA ARG A 264 1.59 9.48 -0.72
C ARG A 264 2.88 8.73 -0.97
N VAL A 265 2.90 7.48 -0.54
CA VAL A 265 3.94 6.50 -0.91
C VAL A 265 3.29 5.37 -1.69
N ILE A 266 3.83 5.08 -2.87
CA ILE A 266 3.34 4.03 -3.76
C ILE A 266 4.46 3.01 -3.95
N GLN A 267 4.25 1.80 -3.44
CA GLN A 267 5.16 0.66 -3.59
C GLN A 267 4.75 -0.16 -4.81
N VAL A 268 5.61 -0.23 -5.83
CA VAL A 268 5.37 -1.12 -6.96
C VAL A 268 5.83 -2.52 -6.60
N ALA A 269 4.87 -3.33 -6.15
CA ALA A 269 5.04 -4.73 -5.82
C ALA A 269 4.86 -5.63 -7.07
N SER A 270 4.59 -6.91 -6.85
CA SER A 270 4.39 -7.90 -7.90
C SER A 270 3.34 -8.94 -7.48
N GLY A 271 2.66 -9.54 -8.45
CA GLY A 271 1.80 -10.70 -8.21
C GLY A 271 2.55 -11.94 -7.72
N GLY A 272 3.85 -12.03 -7.97
CA GLY A 272 4.71 -13.08 -7.41
C GLY A 272 4.68 -13.14 -5.88
N MET A 273 4.41 -12.02 -5.22
CA MET A 273 4.31 -11.96 -3.76
C MET A 273 3.25 -12.90 -3.16
N TYR A 274 2.27 -13.33 -3.94
CA TYR A 274 1.26 -14.28 -3.47
C TYR A 274 1.81 -15.70 -3.23
N THR A 275 2.89 -16.06 -3.92
CA THR A 275 3.46 -17.41 -3.86
C THR A 275 4.38 -17.64 -2.65
N GLN A 276 4.80 -16.56 -1.98
CA GLN A 276 5.79 -16.61 -0.90
C GLN A 276 5.30 -15.94 0.37
N GLY A 277 5.67 -16.54 1.54
CA GLY A 277 5.70 -15.85 2.82
C GLY A 277 7.01 -15.07 2.98
N ILE A 278 7.18 -14.39 4.12
CA ILE A 278 8.47 -13.76 4.48
C ILE A 278 9.36 -14.76 5.23
N ARG A 279 10.67 -14.68 5.01
CA ARG A 279 11.71 -15.43 5.72
C ARG A 279 12.66 -14.42 6.38
N ILE A 280 12.32 -14.03 7.60
CA ILE A 280 13.04 -12.98 8.34
C ILE A 280 14.38 -13.48 8.86
N ASP A 281 14.45 -14.75 9.15
CA ASP A 281 15.63 -15.49 9.57
C ASP A 281 16.70 -15.61 8.47
N ASP A 282 16.31 -15.45 7.21
CA ASP A 282 17.22 -15.53 6.06
C ASP A 282 16.84 -14.58 4.92
N LEU A 283 16.80 -13.29 5.22
CA LEU A 283 16.48 -12.23 4.23
C LEU A 283 17.50 -12.17 3.08
N GLN A 284 18.71 -12.66 3.28
CA GLN A 284 19.82 -12.56 2.35
C GLN A 284 20.17 -13.89 1.66
N PHE A 285 19.37 -14.94 1.85
CA PHE A 285 19.64 -16.26 1.26
C PHE A 285 21.04 -16.80 1.60
N HIS A 286 21.43 -16.75 2.88
CA HIS A 286 22.68 -17.34 3.36
C HIS A 286 22.54 -18.84 3.65
N ASN A 287 21.33 -19.29 4.05
CA ASN A 287 21.09 -20.63 4.59
C ASN A 287 20.38 -21.56 3.61
N GLU A 288 19.76 -21.03 2.55
CA GLU A 288 19.04 -21.83 1.55
C GLU A 288 19.58 -21.55 0.14
N PRO A 289 19.44 -22.50 -0.81
CA PRO A 289 19.80 -22.27 -2.20
C PRO A 289 19.07 -21.07 -2.77
N TYR A 290 19.81 -20.22 -3.47
CA TYR A 290 19.24 -19.01 -4.08
C TYR A 290 18.33 -19.36 -5.25
N ASP A 291 17.12 -18.81 -5.24
CA ASP A 291 16.18 -18.83 -6.35
C ASP A 291 15.68 -17.40 -6.59
N GLY A 292 16.08 -16.81 -7.72
CA GLY A 292 15.78 -15.41 -8.04
C GLY A 292 14.30 -15.06 -8.00
N PRO A 293 13.39 -15.84 -8.62
CA PRO A 293 11.95 -15.65 -8.50
C PRO A 293 11.45 -15.65 -7.05
N THR A 294 11.95 -16.53 -6.19
CA THR A 294 11.61 -16.60 -4.76
C THR A 294 12.12 -15.37 -4.01
N ALA A 295 13.38 -14.97 -4.22
CA ALA A 295 13.97 -13.79 -3.59
C ALA A 295 13.16 -12.52 -3.95
N TYR A 296 12.87 -12.34 -5.24
CA TYR A 296 12.04 -11.26 -5.73
C TYR A 296 10.62 -11.28 -5.13
N ALA A 297 9.96 -12.44 -5.10
CA ALA A 297 8.63 -12.59 -4.55
C ALA A 297 8.59 -12.25 -3.04
N ARG A 298 9.59 -12.67 -2.26
CA ARG A 298 9.73 -12.34 -0.82
C ARG A 298 9.95 -10.85 -0.60
N ALA A 299 10.82 -10.21 -1.37
CA ALA A 299 11.04 -8.77 -1.30
C ALA A 299 9.75 -7.98 -1.60
N LYS A 300 9.03 -8.35 -2.67
CA LYS A 300 7.76 -7.72 -3.03
C LYS A 300 6.63 -8.03 -2.03
N ARG A 301 6.67 -9.20 -1.37
CA ARG A 301 5.80 -9.52 -0.23
C ARG A 301 6.04 -8.57 0.94
N ALA A 302 7.30 -8.37 1.30
CA ALA A 302 7.68 -7.49 2.40
C ALA A 302 7.22 -6.03 2.15
N LEU A 303 7.29 -5.51 0.92
CA LEU A 303 6.76 -4.18 0.59
C LEU A 303 5.26 -4.04 0.85
N VAL A 304 4.47 -5.08 0.55
CA VAL A 304 3.03 -5.08 0.84
C VAL A 304 2.77 -5.06 2.35
N ILE A 305 3.52 -5.87 3.11
CA ILE A 305 3.43 -5.90 4.58
C ILE A 305 3.82 -4.54 5.18
N LEU A 306 4.90 -3.93 4.70
CA LEU A 306 5.35 -2.60 5.15
C LEU A 306 4.32 -1.51 4.86
N THR A 307 3.64 -1.58 3.72
CA THR A 307 2.55 -0.65 3.37
C THR A 307 1.43 -0.67 4.42
N GLU A 308 1.02 -1.87 4.87
CA GLU A 308 0.02 -2.02 5.93
C GLU A 308 0.54 -1.55 7.30
N ILE A 309 1.82 -1.84 7.61
CA ILE A 309 2.46 -1.42 8.88
C ILE A 309 2.55 0.11 8.94
N TRP A 310 3.05 0.75 7.89
CA TRP A 310 3.22 2.20 7.85
C TRP A 310 1.90 2.94 7.90
N ASP A 311 0.87 2.45 7.23
CA ASP A 311 -0.47 3.04 7.35
C ASP A 311 -0.97 3.03 8.79
N GLN A 312 -0.74 1.92 9.51
CA GLN A 312 -1.15 1.80 10.91
C GLN A 312 -0.32 2.66 11.86
N GLN A 313 1.01 2.69 11.67
CA GLN A 313 1.93 3.35 12.60
C GLN A 313 2.12 4.84 12.33
N LEU A 314 1.98 5.28 11.08
CA LEU A 314 2.29 6.63 10.65
C LEU A 314 1.05 7.43 10.20
N ALA A 315 -0.15 6.99 10.60
CA ALA A 315 -1.41 7.64 10.24
C ALA A 315 -1.46 9.12 10.63
N SER A 316 -0.82 9.48 11.76
CA SER A 316 -0.74 10.87 12.26
C SER A 316 0.03 11.82 11.32
N LEU A 317 0.89 11.29 10.44
CA LEU A 317 1.61 12.11 9.46
C LEU A 317 0.75 12.54 8.26
N GLY A 318 -0.48 12.07 8.15
CA GLY A 318 -1.35 12.40 7.02
C GLY A 318 -0.94 11.78 5.68
N ILE A 319 0.06 10.89 5.66
CA ILE A 319 0.60 10.24 4.47
C ILE A 319 -0.27 9.02 4.11
N GLY A 320 -0.61 8.87 2.84
CA GLY A 320 -1.25 7.66 2.30
C GLY A 320 -0.21 6.63 1.83
N PHE A 321 -0.33 5.38 2.28
CA PHE A 321 0.56 4.29 1.89
C PHE A 321 -0.18 3.29 1.00
N HIS A 322 0.37 2.97 -0.16
CA HIS A 322 -0.25 2.09 -1.15
C HIS A 322 0.78 1.12 -1.71
N ALA A 323 0.42 -0.15 -1.82
CA ALA A 323 1.15 -1.11 -2.65
C ALA A 323 0.29 -1.47 -3.86
N MET A 324 0.91 -1.76 -4.99
CA MET A 324 0.18 -2.15 -6.19
C MET A 324 0.93 -3.19 -7.02
N HIS A 325 0.19 -3.94 -7.83
CA HIS A 325 0.71 -4.87 -8.81
C HIS A 325 0.35 -4.40 -10.23
N PRO A 326 1.33 -4.27 -11.13
CA PRO A 326 1.09 -3.74 -12.48
C PRO A 326 0.45 -4.74 -13.46
N GLY A 327 0.30 -6.00 -13.08
CA GLY A 327 0.04 -7.11 -14.00
C GLY A 327 1.34 -7.65 -14.60
N TRP A 328 1.22 -8.57 -15.53
CA TRP A 328 2.36 -9.06 -16.32
C TRP A 328 2.60 -8.12 -17.49
N VAL A 329 3.66 -7.36 -17.39
CA VAL A 329 3.94 -6.24 -18.30
C VAL A 329 5.13 -6.59 -19.18
N ASP A 330 5.00 -6.34 -20.49
CA ASP A 330 6.08 -6.44 -21.46
C ASP A 330 7.12 -5.34 -21.19
N THR A 331 8.22 -5.75 -20.58
CA THR A 331 9.32 -4.86 -20.21
C THR A 331 10.68 -5.50 -20.51
N PRO A 332 11.71 -4.68 -20.79
CA PRO A 332 13.07 -5.20 -20.97
C PRO A 332 13.59 -5.96 -19.73
N GLY A 333 13.10 -5.61 -18.52
CA GLY A 333 13.43 -6.30 -17.29
C GLY A 333 12.87 -7.74 -17.28
N LEU A 334 11.58 -7.91 -17.59
CA LEU A 334 10.92 -9.21 -17.66
C LEU A 334 11.55 -10.10 -18.74
N ALA A 335 11.81 -9.55 -19.93
CA ALA A 335 12.40 -10.29 -21.03
C ALA A 335 13.79 -10.85 -20.68
N ARG A 336 14.60 -10.10 -19.92
CA ARG A 336 15.93 -10.54 -19.46
C ARG A 336 15.87 -11.55 -18.32
N ALA A 337 15.01 -11.29 -17.32
CA ALA A 337 14.95 -12.10 -16.11
C ALA A 337 14.25 -13.44 -16.34
N LEU A 338 13.18 -13.46 -17.14
CA LEU A 338 12.34 -14.63 -17.40
C LEU A 338 12.06 -14.79 -18.91
N PRO A 339 13.07 -15.09 -19.76
CA PRO A 339 12.94 -15.09 -21.22
C PRO A 339 11.91 -16.10 -21.72
N ALA A 340 11.86 -17.31 -21.16
CA ALA A 340 10.88 -18.32 -21.55
C ALA A 340 9.45 -17.89 -21.23
N PHE A 341 9.21 -17.34 -20.02
CA PHE A 341 7.92 -16.80 -19.62
C PHE A 341 7.49 -15.64 -20.54
N HIS A 342 8.40 -14.73 -20.82
CA HIS A 342 8.16 -13.59 -21.72
C HIS A 342 7.76 -14.07 -23.11
N GLN A 343 8.48 -15.03 -23.68
CA GLN A 343 8.21 -15.57 -25.02
C GLN A 343 6.85 -16.28 -25.09
N GLN A 344 6.55 -17.14 -24.11
CA GLN A 344 5.30 -17.90 -24.07
C GLN A 344 4.06 -17.01 -23.88
N LEU A 345 4.18 -15.94 -23.11
CA LEU A 345 3.06 -15.07 -22.76
C LEU A 345 3.05 -13.73 -23.52
N SER A 346 3.95 -13.52 -24.50
CA SER A 346 4.15 -12.25 -25.20
C SER A 346 2.85 -11.59 -25.67
N ARG A 347 1.91 -12.38 -26.23
CA ARG A 347 0.60 -11.91 -26.73
C ARG A 347 -0.38 -11.49 -25.62
N TRP A 348 -0.15 -11.95 -24.37
CA TRP A 348 -1.00 -11.72 -23.22
C TRP A 348 -0.43 -10.67 -22.27
N LEU A 349 0.83 -10.28 -22.47
CA LEU A 349 1.48 -9.28 -21.64
C LEU A 349 0.80 -7.90 -21.82
N ARG A 350 0.73 -7.16 -20.74
CA ARG A 350 0.28 -5.75 -20.75
C ARG A 350 1.35 -4.87 -21.37
N THR A 351 0.94 -3.78 -22.00
CA THR A 351 1.88 -2.72 -22.36
C THR A 351 2.41 -2.01 -21.12
N PRO A 352 3.57 -1.34 -21.18
CA PRO A 352 4.06 -0.50 -20.09
C PRO A 352 3.04 0.56 -19.63
N ALA A 353 2.26 1.13 -20.54
CA ALA A 353 1.21 2.10 -20.24
C ALA A 353 0.06 1.47 -19.43
N GLU A 354 -0.36 0.25 -19.78
CA GLU A 354 -1.36 -0.51 -19.04
C GLU A 354 -0.85 -0.89 -17.63
N GLY A 355 0.45 -1.19 -17.49
CA GLY A 355 1.09 -1.43 -16.19
C GLY A 355 1.20 -0.18 -15.31
N ALA A 356 1.43 0.98 -15.91
CA ALA A 356 1.55 2.26 -15.22
C ALA A 356 0.19 2.83 -14.74
N ASP A 357 -0.92 2.38 -15.31
CA ASP A 357 -2.25 2.97 -15.10
C ASP A 357 -2.63 3.11 -13.61
N THR A 358 -2.47 2.05 -12.84
CA THR A 358 -2.81 2.08 -11.40
C THR A 358 -1.85 2.95 -10.60
N ILE A 359 -0.56 3.01 -10.96
CA ILE A 359 0.43 3.91 -10.32
C ILE A 359 -0.01 5.37 -10.52
N VAL A 360 -0.29 5.74 -11.76
CA VAL A 360 -0.72 7.09 -12.12
C VAL A 360 -2.02 7.44 -11.40
N TRP A 361 -2.99 6.53 -11.36
CA TRP A 361 -4.23 6.74 -10.63
C TRP A 361 -4.03 6.92 -9.13
N LEU A 362 -3.21 6.09 -8.48
CA LEU A 362 -2.89 6.19 -7.06
C LEU A 362 -2.24 7.52 -6.71
N ALA A 363 -1.42 8.08 -7.61
CA ALA A 363 -0.69 9.31 -7.37
C ALA A 363 -1.60 10.52 -7.09
N ALA A 364 -2.82 10.56 -7.65
CA ALA A 364 -3.67 11.75 -7.55
C ALA A 364 -5.15 11.47 -7.24
N SER A 365 -5.63 10.23 -7.33
CA SER A 365 -7.05 9.91 -7.11
C SER A 365 -7.53 10.27 -5.71
N PRO A 366 -8.67 10.99 -5.59
CA PRO A 366 -9.32 11.20 -4.30
C PRO A 366 -9.83 9.90 -3.65
N ASP A 367 -10.20 8.90 -4.47
CA ASP A 367 -10.65 7.60 -3.95
C ASP A 367 -9.50 6.84 -3.29
N ALA A 368 -8.30 6.90 -3.88
CA ALA A 368 -7.09 6.35 -3.27
C ALA A 368 -6.73 7.07 -1.96
N ALA A 369 -6.92 8.38 -1.87
CA ALA A 369 -6.66 9.15 -0.65
C ALA A 369 -7.47 8.64 0.56
N ARG A 370 -8.67 8.12 0.32
CA ARG A 370 -9.57 7.59 1.36
C ARG A 370 -9.29 6.15 1.75
N ALA A 371 -8.37 5.46 1.06
CA ALA A 371 -8.13 4.03 1.19
C ALA A 371 -6.63 3.74 1.26
N SER A 372 -5.96 4.20 2.31
CA SER A 372 -4.55 3.92 2.60
C SER A 372 -4.36 2.50 3.18
N GLY A 373 -3.14 1.98 3.17
CA GLY A 373 -2.80 0.66 3.72
C GLY A 373 -3.20 -0.52 2.85
N HIS A 374 -3.48 -0.32 1.57
CA HIS A 374 -4.03 -1.36 0.70
C HIS A 374 -3.12 -1.77 -0.44
N PHE A 375 -3.39 -3.01 -0.90
CA PHE A 375 -2.82 -3.57 -2.11
C PHE A 375 -3.81 -3.46 -3.28
N TRP A 376 -3.32 -3.00 -4.44
CA TRP A 376 -4.14 -2.62 -5.58
C TRP A 376 -3.75 -3.37 -6.85
N LEU A 377 -4.75 -3.75 -7.63
CA LEU A 377 -4.63 -4.18 -9.03
C LEU A 377 -5.79 -3.58 -9.82
N ASP A 378 -5.50 -2.95 -10.94
CA ASP A 378 -6.51 -2.37 -11.83
C ASP A 378 -7.45 -1.39 -11.11
N ARG A 379 -6.86 -0.53 -10.23
CA ARG A 379 -7.58 0.47 -9.41
C ARG A 379 -8.59 -0.13 -8.43
N LYS A 380 -8.46 -1.42 -8.11
CA LYS A 380 -9.29 -2.13 -7.14
C LYS A 380 -8.44 -2.68 -6.01
N ILE A 381 -8.94 -2.59 -4.80
CA ILE A 381 -8.31 -3.19 -3.63
C ILE A 381 -8.39 -4.71 -3.77
N ARG A 382 -7.26 -5.39 -3.50
CA ARG A 382 -7.10 -6.83 -3.56
C ARG A 382 -6.71 -7.41 -2.22
N ALA A 383 -7.03 -8.69 -2.02
CA ALA A 383 -6.52 -9.43 -0.88
C ALA A 383 -4.99 -9.51 -0.93
N THR A 384 -4.35 -9.39 0.22
CA THR A 384 -2.88 -9.52 0.32
C THR A 384 -2.42 -10.97 0.48
N HIS A 385 -3.34 -11.88 0.83
CA HIS A 385 -3.09 -13.31 1.04
C HIS A 385 -4.13 -14.14 0.31
N ILE A 386 -3.68 -15.04 -0.56
CA ILE A 386 -4.54 -15.93 -1.34
C ILE A 386 -4.22 -17.38 -0.98
N PHE A 387 -2.93 -17.74 -0.92
CA PHE A 387 -2.52 -19.10 -0.63
C PHE A 387 -2.33 -19.34 0.87
N PRO A 388 -2.72 -20.52 1.37
CA PRO A 388 -2.41 -20.95 2.74
C PRO A 388 -0.88 -20.91 3.00
N GLY A 389 -0.49 -20.63 4.24
CA GLY A 389 0.93 -20.64 4.64
C GLY A 389 1.75 -19.40 4.26
N THR A 390 1.18 -18.46 3.50
CA THR A 390 1.90 -17.22 3.14
C THR A 390 1.65 -16.06 4.11
N ARG A 391 0.77 -16.27 5.10
CA ARG A 391 0.40 -15.21 6.07
C ARG A 391 1.43 -15.12 7.17
N GLU A 392 1.94 -13.93 7.38
CA GLU A 392 2.80 -13.58 8.50
C GLU A 392 2.01 -13.33 9.79
N SER A 393 2.64 -13.58 10.94
CA SER A 393 2.12 -13.24 12.27
C SER A 393 2.44 -11.78 12.63
N ALA A 394 1.80 -11.28 13.69
CA ALA A 394 2.14 -9.96 14.26
C ALA A 394 3.60 -9.92 14.78
N THR A 395 4.14 -11.05 15.22
CA THR A 395 5.55 -11.17 15.64
C THR A 395 6.48 -11.04 14.44
N ASP A 396 6.15 -11.70 13.31
CA ASP A 396 6.92 -11.59 12.07
C ASP A 396 6.93 -10.15 11.55
N ARG A 397 5.80 -9.45 11.60
CA ARG A 397 5.72 -8.03 11.20
C ARG A 397 6.69 -7.16 12.00
N ARG A 398 6.73 -7.32 13.33
CA ARG A 398 7.66 -6.59 14.20
C ARG A 398 9.11 -6.98 13.94
N ALA A 399 9.38 -8.27 13.72
CA ALA A 399 10.71 -8.79 13.43
C ALA A 399 11.22 -8.27 12.08
N LEU A 400 10.37 -8.20 11.04
CA LEU A 400 10.72 -7.61 9.74
C LEU A 400 11.19 -6.16 9.89
N VAL A 401 10.43 -5.33 10.59
CA VAL A 401 10.79 -3.91 10.79
C VAL A 401 12.11 -3.78 11.55
N ARG A 402 12.32 -4.60 12.61
CA ARG A 402 13.59 -4.60 13.37
C ARG A 402 14.78 -5.01 12.49
N ALA A 403 14.60 -6.08 11.68
CA ALA A 403 15.65 -6.53 10.78
C ALA A 403 16.00 -5.46 9.74
N LEU A 404 14.99 -4.83 9.11
CA LEU A 404 15.22 -3.78 8.14
C LEU A 404 15.83 -2.52 8.77
N ASN A 405 15.42 -2.12 9.98
CA ASN A 405 16.08 -1.02 10.70
C ASN A 405 17.56 -1.31 10.92
N LYS A 406 17.89 -2.53 11.40
CA LYS A 406 19.29 -2.94 11.61
C LYS A 406 20.11 -2.90 10.31
N LEU A 407 19.59 -3.47 9.22
CA LEU A 407 20.25 -3.49 7.92
C LEU A 407 20.38 -2.09 7.32
N ALA A 408 19.37 -1.24 7.53
CA ALA A 408 19.37 0.15 7.08
C ALA A 408 20.16 1.10 7.99
N GLY A 409 20.65 0.68 9.15
CA GLY A 409 21.31 1.55 10.11
C GLY A 409 20.40 2.67 10.66
N LEU A 410 19.16 2.34 11.01
CA LEU A 410 18.13 3.24 11.56
C LEU A 410 17.82 2.90 13.02
#